data_aab4721f660433b3bb56593356451dd4
#
_entry.id   aab4721f660433b3bb56593356451dd4
#
_cell.length_a   1.000
_cell.length_b   1.000
_cell.length_c   1.000
_cell.angle_alpha   90.00
_cell.angle_beta   90.00
_cell.angle_gamma   90.00
#
_symmetry.space_group_name_H-M   'P 1'
#
loop_
_entity.id
_entity.type
_entity.pdbx_description
1 polymer ?
#
loop_
_entity_poly.entity_id
_entity_poly.type
_entity_poly.pdbx_seq_one_letter_code
_entity_poly.pdbx_strand_id
1 'polypeptide(L)'
;EIPLLLGKNVSGRDLVIDLASVPHLLVAGATGSGKSVCINAMLTGLLMSRTPDQLRLVLVDPKIVEFALYNELPHLVVPVITDPRKVALGLRWAIHEMEKRYKLLNAAGVRNIAAFNRRESVVQPELFGNGGAPAASAAQALPAKLPYILIVIDELADLMLQAGPEIENCIARLAQLSRAVGIHLIIATQRPSVNVITGTIKANFPGRIAFQVTQRVDSRTILDGMGAETLIGKGDMLFLNPRTSKLVRAQGAYIGDDDAKQVVDYIRNQSKPIYIQEVQDRLAASEEDEADGGGNGGADGAMGASEEADDDLYAPALDLVRRTKRASTSSLQRAFRIGYTRAARLMDMMQARGIVGPPHGSDPREILIDLDGEIPNNAEPRGEAPDAAPPEGADPAER
;
A
#
# COMPACT_ATOMS: atom_id res chain seq x y z
N GLU A 1 -10.24 -22.58 -3.91
CA GLU A 1 -9.13 -22.30 -2.98
C GLU A 1 -9.53 -21.27 -1.91
N ILE A 2 -10.25 -20.21 -2.28
CA ILE A 2 -10.80 -19.22 -1.33
C ILE A 2 -12.30 -19.06 -1.63
N PRO A 3 -13.16 -19.93 -1.08
CA PRO A 3 -14.58 -19.89 -1.36
C PRO A 3 -15.24 -18.70 -0.66
N LEU A 4 -15.91 -17.86 -1.44
CA LEU A 4 -16.78 -16.80 -0.94
C LEU A 4 -18.24 -17.26 -1.06
N LEU A 5 -18.91 -17.30 0.07
CA LEU A 5 -20.32 -17.63 0.14
C LEU A 5 -21.14 -16.36 -0.12
N LEU A 6 -21.76 -16.29 -1.29
CA LEU A 6 -22.56 -15.11 -1.66
C LEU A 6 -24.03 -15.25 -1.27
N GLY A 7 -24.59 -16.47 -1.28
CA GLY A 7 -25.99 -16.70 -0.95
C GLY A 7 -26.67 -17.69 -1.88
N LYS A 8 -27.90 -17.42 -2.30
CA LYS A 8 -28.69 -18.30 -3.19
C LYS A 8 -29.26 -17.53 -4.38
N ASN A 9 -29.23 -18.15 -5.54
CA ASN A 9 -29.86 -17.58 -6.73
C ASN A 9 -31.38 -17.77 -6.72
N VAL A 10 -32.07 -17.20 -7.70
CA VAL A 10 -33.56 -17.29 -7.83
C VAL A 10 -34.09 -18.71 -7.98
N SER A 11 -33.24 -19.68 -8.35
CA SER A 11 -33.60 -21.10 -8.43
C SER A 11 -33.33 -21.87 -7.15
N GLY A 12 -32.94 -21.19 -6.06
CA GLY A 12 -32.58 -21.78 -4.77
C GLY A 12 -31.22 -22.48 -4.73
N ARG A 13 -30.40 -22.38 -5.78
CA ARG A 13 -29.05 -22.95 -5.81
C ARG A 13 -28.06 -22.06 -5.09
N ASP A 14 -27.15 -22.67 -4.35
CA ASP A 14 -26.09 -21.94 -3.67
C ASP A 14 -25.19 -21.22 -4.67
N LEU A 15 -24.90 -19.97 -4.36
CA LEU A 15 -23.98 -19.13 -5.11
C LEU A 15 -22.68 -18.98 -4.31
N VAL A 16 -21.70 -19.79 -4.68
CA VAL A 16 -20.35 -19.75 -4.11
C VAL A 16 -19.38 -19.44 -5.23
N ILE A 17 -18.49 -18.51 -4.99
CA ILE A 17 -17.41 -18.18 -5.93
C ILE A 17 -16.07 -18.48 -5.29
N ASP A 18 -15.09 -18.88 -6.11
CA ASP A 18 -13.71 -18.98 -5.64
C ASP A 18 -12.95 -17.70 -6.01
N LEU A 19 -12.49 -16.99 -4.99
CA LEU A 19 -11.77 -15.72 -5.17
C LEU A 19 -10.47 -15.89 -5.99
N ALA A 20 -9.83 -17.06 -5.95
CA ALA A 20 -8.70 -17.35 -6.83
C ALA A 20 -9.10 -17.37 -8.33
N SER A 21 -10.36 -17.65 -8.64
CA SER A 21 -10.90 -17.62 -10.00
C SER A 21 -11.48 -16.26 -10.40
N VAL A 22 -12.04 -15.51 -9.43
CA VAL A 22 -12.53 -14.13 -9.56
C VAL A 22 -11.67 -13.24 -8.65
N PRO A 23 -10.47 -12.84 -9.09
CA PRO A 23 -9.40 -12.41 -8.20
C PRO A 23 -9.74 -11.15 -7.39
N HIS A 24 -10.60 -10.30 -7.92
CA HIS A 24 -10.98 -9.04 -7.28
C HIS A 24 -12.48 -8.83 -7.44
N LEU A 25 -13.11 -8.32 -6.39
CA LEU A 25 -14.56 -8.16 -6.31
C LEU A 25 -14.89 -6.71 -5.92
N LEU A 26 -15.76 -6.08 -6.71
CA LEU A 26 -16.38 -4.80 -6.39
C LEU A 26 -17.76 -5.05 -5.82
N VAL A 27 -18.08 -4.44 -4.68
CA VAL A 27 -19.38 -4.56 -4.00
C VAL A 27 -19.96 -3.17 -3.77
N ALA A 28 -21.10 -2.87 -4.35
CA ALA A 28 -21.69 -1.53 -4.20
C ALA A 28 -23.20 -1.61 -3.94
N GLY A 29 -23.74 -0.60 -3.24
CA GLY A 29 -25.16 -0.49 -2.96
C GLY A 29 -25.45 0.61 -1.95
N ALA A 30 -26.70 1.07 -1.90
CA ALA A 30 -27.14 2.09 -0.94
C ALA A 30 -27.04 1.61 0.51
N THR A 31 -27.02 2.54 1.45
CA THR A 31 -27.08 2.22 2.89
C THR A 31 -28.33 1.39 3.20
N GLY A 32 -28.15 0.33 3.98
CA GLY A 32 -29.24 -0.60 4.34
C GLY A 32 -29.63 -1.59 3.23
N SER A 33 -28.98 -1.60 2.07
CA SER A 33 -29.27 -2.52 0.98
C SER A 33 -28.81 -3.96 1.24
N GLY A 34 -27.91 -4.19 2.22
CA GLY A 34 -27.34 -5.49 2.58
C GLY A 34 -25.85 -5.65 2.27
N LYS A 35 -25.16 -4.58 1.84
CA LYS A 35 -23.73 -4.57 1.51
C LYS A 35 -22.86 -5.10 2.66
N SER A 36 -22.95 -4.48 3.83
CA SER A 36 -22.13 -4.82 5.00
C SER A 36 -22.44 -6.23 5.51
N VAL A 37 -23.70 -6.62 5.53
CA VAL A 37 -24.13 -7.98 5.91
C VAL A 37 -23.51 -9.02 4.98
N CYS A 38 -23.49 -8.77 3.68
CA CYS A 38 -22.85 -9.66 2.71
C CYS A 38 -21.34 -9.77 2.93
N ILE A 39 -20.65 -8.66 3.20
CA ILE A 39 -19.21 -8.67 3.49
C ILE A 39 -18.93 -9.45 4.78
N ASN A 40 -19.72 -9.22 5.83
CA ASN A 40 -19.62 -9.97 7.08
C ASN A 40 -19.89 -11.47 6.88
N ALA A 41 -20.86 -11.84 6.07
CA ALA A 41 -21.11 -13.25 5.72
C ALA A 41 -19.94 -13.88 4.96
N MET A 42 -19.32 -13.15 4.02
CA MET A 42 -18.11 -13.62 3.32
C MET A 42 -16.94 -13.79 4.28
N LEU A 43 -16.66 -12.80 5.13
CA LEU A 43 -15.56 -12.87 6.11
C LEU A 43 -15.75 -14.01 7.10
N THR A 44 -16.94 -14.13 7.68
CA THR A 44 -17.22 -15.20 8.64
C THR A 44 -17.12 -16.59 7.98
N GLY A 45 -17.62 -16.74 6.76
CA GLY A 45 -17.49 -17.97 5.98
C GLY A 45 -16.01 -18.34 5.71
N LEU A 46 -15.16 -17.35 5.44
CA LEU A 46 -13.72 -17.55 5.29
C LEU A 46 -13.07 -17.95 6.61
N LEU A 47 -13.38 -17.29 7.70
CA LEU A 47 -12.86 -17.56 9.03
C LEU A 47 -13.23 -18.97 9.52
N MET A 48 -14.41 -19.45 9.16
CA MET A 48 -14.84 -20.83 9.48
C MET A 48 -14.14 -21.89 8.62
N SER A 49 -13.56 -21.53 7.48
CA SER A 49 -13.04 -22.48 6.51
C SER A 49 -11.54 -22.41 6.30
N ARG A 50 -10.85 -21.39 6.79
CA ARG A 50 -9.42 -21.15 6.56
C ARG A 50 -8.70 -20.78 7.85
N THR A 51 -7.50 -21.34 8.03
CA THR A 51 -6.61 -20.99 9.14
C THR A 51 -5.73 -19.78 8.79
N PRO A 52 -5.09 -19.12 9.78
CA PRO A 52 -4.16 -18.02 9.54
C PRO A 52 -2.98 -18.37 8.60
N ASP A 53 -2.56 -19.64 8.58
CA ASP A 53 -1.51 -20.12 7.67
C ASP A 53 -1.99 -20.30 6.22
N GLN A 54 -3.30 -20.30 6.02
CA GLN A 54 -3.92 -20.41 4.69
C GLN A 54 -4.41 -19.08 4.16
N LEU A 55 -4.89 -18.19 5.05
CA LEU A 55 -5.46 -16.89 4.70
C LEU A 55 -5.07 -15.84 5.72
N ARG A 56 -4.53 -14.73 5.24
CA ARG A 56 -4.26 -13.53 6.02
C ARG A 56 -5.18 -12.40 5.54
N LEU A 57 -5.55 -11.50 6.46
CA LEU A 57 -6.49 -10.42 6.20
C LEU A 57 -5.84 -9.05 6.42
N VAL A 58 -6.16 -8.10 5.55
CA VAL A 58 -5.96 -6.67 5.76
C VAL A 58 -7.33 -6.02 5.65
N LEU A 59 -7.83 -5.48 6.74
CA LEU A 59 -9.14 -4.87 6.80
C LEU A 59 -9.00 -3.36 6.92
N VAL A 60 -9.78 -2.63 6.11
CA VAL A 60 -9.79 -1.17 6.04
C VAL A 60 -11.21 -0.68 6.32
N ASP A 61 -11.37 0.05 7.43
CA ASP A 61 -12.65 0.59 7.89
C ASP A 61 -12.50 2.05 8.33
N PRO A 62 -12.60 3.01 7.41
CA PRO A 62 -12.43 4.43 7.73
C PRO A 62 -13.53 5.00 8.64
N LYS A 63 -14.62 4.25 8.85
CA LYS A 63 -15.75 4.66 9.70
C LYS A 63 -15.72 4.07 11.11
N ILE A 64 -14.86 3.09 11.36
CA ILE A 64 -14.74 2.38 12.65
C ILE A 64 -16.08 1.74 13.10
N VAL A 65 -16.82 1.15 12.16
CA VAL A 65 -18.15 0.60 12.44
C VAL A 65 -18.22 -0.88 12.09
N GLU A 66 -17.85 -1.22 10.84
CA GLU A 66 -18.16 -2.52 10.27
C GLU A 66 -17.13 -3.60 10.66
N PHE A 67 -15.85 -3.24 10.81
CA PHE A 67 -14.78 -4.21 11.06
C PHE A 67 -14.20 -4.16 12.48
N ALA A 68 -14.73 -3.34 13.36
CA ALA A 68 -14.30 -3.30 14.76
C ALA A 68 -14.38 -4.68 15.45
N LEU A 69 -15.38 -5.48 15.07
CA LEU A 69 -15.56 -6.85 15.55
C LEU A 69 -14.34 -7.74 15.25
N TYR A 70 -13.67 -7.56 14.12
CA TYR A 70 -12.59 -8.42 13.65
C TYR A 70 -11.21 -8.07 14.19
N ASN A 71 -11.06 -7.02 14.99
CA ASN A 71 -9.79 -6.71 15.64
C ASN A 71 -9.30 -7.91 16.47
N GLU A 72 -7.99 -8.05 16.60
CA GLU A 72 -7.33 -9.11 17.34
C GLU A 72 -7.49 -10.54 16.78
N LEU A 73 -8.00 -10.68 15.55
CA LEU A 73 -8.01 -11.97 14.89
C LEU A 73 -6.58 -12.41 14.49
N PRO A 74 -6.22 -13.69 14.69
CA PRO A 74 -4.90 -14.22 14.29
C PRO A 74 -4.68 -14.18 12.77
N HIS A 75 -5.73 -14.01 11.98
CA HIS A 75 -5.66 -13.85 10.52
C HIS A 75 -5.15 -12.47 10.10
N LEU A 76 -5.22 -11.44 10.95
CA LEU A 76 -4.83 -10.09 10.60
C LEU A 76 -3.32 -9.96 10.39
N VAL A 77 -2.95 -9.25 9.34
CA VAL A 77 -1.58 -8.82 9.05
C VAL A 77 -1.18 -7.65 9.93
N VAL A 78 -2.10 -6.71 10.11
CA VAL A 78 -2.03 -5.52 10.95
C VAL A 78 -3.39 -5.32 11.61
N PRO A 79 -3.52 -4.51 12.69
CA PRO A 79 -4.82 -4.08 13.19
C PRO A 79 -5.68 -3.49 12.07
N VAL A 80 -6.99 -3.46 12.25
CA VAL A 80 -7.90 -2.85 11.27
C VAL A 80 -7.46 -1.41 11.03
N ILE A 81 -7.22 -1.06 9.76
CA ILE A 81 -6.76 0.27 9.36
C ILE A 81 -7.97 1.20 9.31
N THR A 82 -7.98 2.18 10.19
CA THR A 82 -9.10 3.14 10.31
C THR A 82 -8.76 4.52 9.75
N ASP A 83 -7.47 4.88 9.72
CA ASP A 83 -7.01 6.15 9.16
C ASP A 83 -6.78 6.01 7.65
N PRO A 84 -7.49 6.80 6.82
CA PRO A 84 -7.32 6.77 5.36
C PRO A 84 -5.90 7.04 4.85
N ARG A 85 -5.09 7.81 5.59
CA ARG A 85 -3.69 8.08 5.24
C ARG A 85 -2.84 6.81 5.38
N LYS A 86 -3.11 6.03 6.42
CA LYS A 86 -2.43 4.75 6.66
C LYS A 86 -2.81 3.68 5.65
N VAL A 87 -3.98 3.81 5.00
CA VAL A 87 -4.41 2.87 3.96
C VAL A 87 -3.43 2.85 2.78
N ALA A 88 -2.93 4.02 2.35
CA ALA A 88 -1.94 4.08 1.28
C ALA A 88 -0.66 3.30 1.63
N LEU A 89 -0.20 3.40 2.89
CA LEU A 89 0.96 2.64 3.38
C LEU A 89 0.69 1.13 3.40
N GLY A 90 -0.50 0.71 3.86
CA GLY A 90 -0.92 -0.69 3.84
C GLY A 90 -0.99 -1.27 2.41
N LEU A 91 -1.50 -0.49 1.45
CA LEU A 91 -1.53 -0.90 0.04
C LEU A 91 -0.13 -0.94 -0.59
N ARG A 92 0.76 0.00 -0.26
CA ARG A 92 2.16 -0.04 -0.69
C ARG A 92 2.90 -1.26 -0.13
N TRP A 93 2.66 -1.61 1.14
CA TRP A 93 3.18 -2.85 1.70
C TRP A 93 2.68 -4.08 0.92
N ALA A 94 1.40 -4.14 0.58
CA ALA A 94 0.85 -5.25 -0.20
C ALA A 94 1.49 -5.36 -1.59
N ILE A 95 1.84 -4.22 -2.23
CA ILE A 95 2.60 -4.18 -3.48
C ILE A 95 4.01 -4.76 -3.26
N HIS A 96 4.69 -4.37 -2.20
CA HIS A 96 6.02 -4.91 -1.88
C HIS A 96 5.97 -6.42 -1.60
N GLU A 97 4.99 -6.88 -0.82
CA GLU A 97 4.77 -8.32 -0.59
C GLU A 97 4.47 -9.08 -1.89
N MET A 98 3.69 -8.47 -2.80
CA MET A 98 3.45 -9.02 -4.13
C MET A 98 4.75 -9.23 -4.90
N GLU A 99 5.64 -8.24 -4.94
CA GLU A 99 6.94 -8.31 -5.61
C GLU A 99 7.87 -9.36 -4.98
N LYS A 100 7.90 -9.42 -3.65
CA LYS A 100 8.61 -10.44 -2.89
C LYS A 100 8.12 -11.84 -3.26
N ARG A 101 6.81 -12.05 -3.33
CA ARG A 101 6.22 -13.32 -3.72
C ARG A 101 6.55 -13.71 -5.16
N TYR A 102 6.59 -12.75 -6.10
CA TYR A 102 7.06 -13.03 -7.46
C TYR A 102 8.49 -13.58 -7.48
N LYS A 103 9.39 -13.01 -6.67
CA LYS A 103 10.77 -13.52 -6.53
C LYS A 103 10.78 -14.95 -5.99
N LEU A 104 9.94 -15.24 -4.98
CA LEU A 104 9.81 -16.59 -4.42
C LEU A 104 9.24 -17.60 -5.43
N LEU A 105 8.20 -17.23 -6.19
CA LEU A 105 7.62 -18.09 -7.23
C LEU A 105 8.65 -18.38 -8.34
N ASN A 106 9.40 -17.37 -8.75
CA ASN A 106 10.46 -17.53 -9.74
C ASN A 106 11.58 -18.44 -9.23
N ALA A 107 12.05 -18.24 -8.01
CA ALA A 107 13.05 -19.11 -7.38
C ALA A 107 12.58 -20.57 -7.23
N ALA A 108 11.27 -20.78 -7.02
CA ALA A 108 10.65 -22.10 -6.96
C ALA A 108 10.33 -22.70 -8.35
N GLY A 109 10.51 -21.95 -9.46
CA GLY A 109 10.20 -22.40 -10.81
C GLY A 109 8.70 -22.61 -11.07
N VAL A 110 7.81 -21.93 -10.32
CA VAL A 110 6.36 -22.11 -10.42
C VAL A 110 5.66 -20.82 -10.87
N ARG A 111 4.47 -20.96 -11.48
CA ARG A 111 3.76 -19.83 -12.08
C ARG A 111 2.75 -19.14 -11.16
N ASN A 112 2.35 -19.79 -10.07
CA ASN A 112 1.33 -19.27 -9.16
C ASN A 112 1.44 -19.87 -7.76
N ILE A 113 0.77 -19.22 -6.80
CA ILE A 113 0.75 -19.62 -5.41
C ILE A 113 0.18 -21.04 -5.19
N ALA A 114 -0.82 -21.45 -5.98
CA ALA A 114 -1.40 -22.78 -5.85
C ALA A 114 -0.39 -23.88 -6.20
N ALA A 115 0.41 -23.68 -7.26
CA ALA A 115 1.51 -24.57 -7.60
C ALA A 115 2.62 -24.52 -6.54
N PHE A 116 2.92 -23.31 -6.01
CA PHE A 116 3.90 -23.13 -4.95
C PHE A 116 3.50 -23.91 -3.69
N ASN A 117 2.26 -23.83 -3.28
CA ASN A 117 1.75 -24.49 -2.06
C ASN A 117 1.55 -26.01 -2.22
N ARG A 118 1.47 -26.51 -3.46
CA ARG A 118 1.38 -27.95 -3.78
C ARG A 118 2.72 -28.61 -4.02
N ARG A 119 3.81 -27.82 -4.18
CA ARG A 119 5.12 -28.42 -4.37
C ARG A 119 5.47 -29.29 -3.16
N GLU A 120 6.02 -30.46 -3.42
CA GLU A 120 6.67 -31.24 -2.38
C GLU A 120 7.88 -30.45 -1.92
N SER A 121 8.00 -30.20 -0.62
CA SER A 121 9.22 -29.68 -0.04
C SER A 121 10.28 -30.77 -0.24
N VAL A 122 11.06 -30.65 -1.30
CA VAL A 122 12.24 -31.50 -1.50
C VAL A 122 13.22 -31.07 -0.39
N VAL A 123 13.08 -31.68 0.78
CA VAL A 123 14.21 -31.88 1.66
C VAL A 123 15.12 -32.79 0.85
N GLN A 124 16.14 -32.23 0.18
CA GLN A 124 17.20 -33.04 -0.36
C GLN A 124 17.82 -33.77 0.84
N PRO A 125 17.64 -35.09 1.01
CA PRO A 125 18.53 -35.83 1.87
C PRO A 125 19.90 -35.66 1.25
N GLU A 126 20.88 -35.19 2.01
CA GLU A 126 22.28 -35.29 1.62
C GLU A 126 22.60 -36.77 1.44
N LEU A 127 22.41 -37.26 0.21
CA LEU A 127 22.57 -38.72 -0.10
C LEU A 127 24.03 -39.10 -0.36
N PHE A 128 24.96 -38.15 -0.39
CA PHE A 128 26.39 -38.44 -0.49
C PHE A 128 27.17 -37.45 0.37
N GLY A 129 27.48 -37.92 1.61
CA GLY A 129 28.55 -37.35 2.39
C GLY A 129 29.88 -37.61 1.68
N ASN A 130 30.43 -36.62 1.03
CA ASN A 130 31.84 -36.54 0.70
C ASN A 130 32.35 -35.15 1.02
N GLY A 131 33.35 -35.14 1.90
CA GLY A 131 33.95 -33.96 2.46
C GLY A 131 34.52 -33.02 1.45
N GLY A 132 34.40 -31.75 1.77
CA GLY A 132 35.27 -30.69 1.25
C GLY A 132 34.77 -29.94 0.03
N ALA A 133 33.76 -29.06 0.21
CA ALA A 133 33.60 -27.89 -0.64
C ALA A 133 33.19 -26.71 0.21
N PRO A 134 33.68 -25.47 -0.08
CA PRO A 134 33.40 -24.28 0.71
C PRO A 134 31.90 -23.94 0.65
N ALA A 135 31.40 -23.47 1.77
CA ALA A 135 30.02 -23.00 1.98
C ALA A 135 29.45 -22.32 0.72
N ALA A 136 28.64 -23.07 -0.03
CA ALA A 136 27.68 -22.44 -0.94
C ALA A 136 26.79 -21.57 -0.06
N SER A 137 26.76 -20.27 -0.36
CA SER A 137 25.95 -19.23 0.22
C SER A 137 24.61 -19.81 0.66
N ALA A 138 24.20 -19.52 1.89
CA ALA A 138 22.91 -19.90 2.45
C ALA A 138 21.80 -19.49 1.46
N ALA A 139 21.47 -20.37 0.54
CA ALA A 139 20.28 -20.23 -0.31
C ALA A 139 19.13 -20.21 0.69
N GLN A 140 18.51 -19.04 0.87
CA GLN A 140 17.40 -18.85 1.79
C GLN A 140 16.38 -19.93 1.50
N ALA A 141 16.21 -20.84 2.45
CA ALA A 141 15.28 -21.94 2.30
C ALA A 141 13.89 -21.36 1.98
N LEU A 142 13.34 -21.73 0.83
CA LEU A 142 12.02 -21.25 0.42
C LEU A 142 10.99 -21.68 1.47
N PRO A 143 10.05 -20.79 1.85
CA PRO A 143 9.01 -21.14 2.80
C PRO A 143 8.18 -22.32 2.28
N ALA A 144 7.75 -23.21 3.16
CA ALA A 144 7.00 -24.40 2.77
C ALA A 144 5.69 -24.05 2.04
N LYS A 145 4.96 -23.06 2.56
CA LYS A 145 3.70 -22.56 1.98
C LYS A 145 3.64 -21.05 2.15
N LEU A 146 2.83 -20.41 1.31
CA LEU A 146 2.47 -19.00 1.38
C LEU A 146 0.97 -18.89 1.65
N PRO A 147 0.52 -18.12 2.66
CA PRO A 147 -0.90 -17.83 2.85
C PRO A 147 -1.40 -16.94 1.72
N TYR A 148 -2.67 -17.11 1.36
CA TYR A 148 -3.37 -16.10 0.58
C TYR A 148 -3.52 -14.82 1.41
N ILE A 149 -3.59 -13.67 0.75
CA ILE A 149 -3.87 -12.39 1.41
C ILE A 149 -5.14 -11.81 0.81
N LEU A 150 -6.10 -11.47 1.66
CA LEU A 150 -7.31 -10.79 1.26
C LEU A 150 -7.35 -9.40 1.89
N ILE A 151 -7.41 -8.39 1.04
CA ILE A 151 -7.58 -6.99 1.42
C ILE A 151 -9.05 -6.64 1.25
N VAL A 152 -9.71 -6.16 2.31
CA VAL A 152 -11.12 -5.74 2.26
C VAL A 152 -11.22 -4.28 2.65
N ILE A 153 -11.82 -3.49 1.76
CA ILE A 153 -12.07 -2.06 1.97
C ILE A 153 -13.59 -1.86 2.06
N ASP A 154 -14.10 -1.41 3.22
CA ASP A 154 -15.55 -1.24 3.42
C ASP A 154 -16.11 -0.04 2.66
N GLU A 155 -15.39 1.08 2.63
CA GLU A 155 -15.86 2.29 1.94
C GLU A 155 -14.75 2.96 1.12
N LEU A 156 -14.74 2.66 -0.17
CA LEU A 156 -13.75 3.24 -1.09
C LEU A 156 -13.94 4.76 -1.26
N ALA A 157 -15.19 5.26 -1.19
CA ALA A 157 -15.47 6.68 -1.42
C ALA A 157 -14.72 7.58 -0.44
N ASP A 158 -14.61 7.18 0.82
CA ASP A 158 -13.95 7.99 1.85
C ASP A 158 -12.43 8.07 1.61
N LEU A 159 -11.85 7.03 1.05
CA LEU A 159 -10.42 6.99 0.65
C LEU A 159 -10.17 7.85 -0.59
N MET A 160 -11.06 7.77 -1.58
CA MET A 160 -10.95 8.52 -2.84
C MET A 160 -11.06 10.03 -2.62
N LEU A 161 -11.77 10.47 -1.58
CA LEU A 161 -11.89 11.88 -1.22
C LEU A 161 -10.60 12.47 -0.65
N GLN A 162 -9.78 11.67 0.04
CA GLN A 162 -8.60 12.15 0.74
C GLN A 162 -7.30 11.96 -0.06
N ALA A 163 -7.12 10.80 -0.68
CA ALA A 163 -5.91 10.42 -1.39
C ALA A 163 -6.22 9.66 -2.69
N GLY A 164 -7.25 10.09 -3.43
CA GLY A 164 -7.80 9.38 -4.58
C GLY A 164 -6.79 8.85 -5.59
N PRO A 165 -5.93 9.72 -6.18
CA PRO A 165 -4.98 9.27 -7.20
C PRO A 165 -3.99 8.22 -6.71
N GLU A 166 -3.51 8.35 -5.48
CA GLU A 166 -2.57 7.39 -4.89
C GLU A 166 -3.23 6.05 -4.61
N ILE A 167 -4.41 6.06 -3.97
CA ILE A 167 -5.19 4.88 -3.66
C ILE A 167 -5.58 4.14 -4.94
N GLU A 168 -6.07 4.87 -5.96
CA GLU A 168 -6.44 4.30 -7.26
C GLU A 168 -5.25 3.60 -7.92
N ASN A 169 -4.07 4.24 -7.94
CA ASN A 169 -2.85 3.66 -8.50
C ASN A 169 -2.42 2.39 -7.77
N CYS A 170 -2.45 2.39 -6.43
CA CYS A 170 -2.11 1.20 -5.65
C CYS A 170 -3.09 0.04 -5.91
N ILE A 171 -4.40 0.33 -5.89
CA ILE A 171 -5.45 -0.66 -6.16
C ILE A 171 -5.31 -1.21 -7.59
N ALA A 172 -5.11 -0.34 -8.58
CA ALA A 172 -4.94 -0.76 -9.98
C ALA A 172 -3.72 -1.69 -10.15
N ARG A 173 -2.57 -1.32 -9.58
CA ARG A 173 -1.34 -2.13 -9.65
C ARG A 173 -1.52 -3.50 -8.99
N LEU A 174 -2.12 -3.54 -7.81
CA LEU A 174 -2.45 -4.79 -7.14
C LEU A 174 -3.42 -5.63 -7.98
N ALA A 175 -4.52 -5.04 -8.44
CA ALA A 175 -5.54 -5.78 -9.18
C ALA A 175 -5.04 -6.33 -10.52
N GLN A 176 -4.09 -5.66 -11.17
CA GLN A 176 -3.49 -6.14 -12.42
C GLN A 176 -2.51 -7.30 -12.21
N LEU A 177 -1.75 -7.29 -11.15
CA LEU A 177 -0.58 -8.16 -11.01
C LEU A 177 -0.69 -9.20 -9.88
N SER A 178 -1.53 -9.02 -8.88
CA SER A 178 -1.46 -9.81 -7.64
C SER A 178 -2.12 -11.19 -7.70
N ARG A 179 -2.90 -11.49 -8.75
CA ARG A 179 -3.63 -12.76 -8.88
C ARG A 179 -2.74 -13.99 -8.76
N ALA A 180 -1.61 -14.00 -9.45
CA ALA A 180 -0.71 -15.15 -9.47
C ALA A 180 -0.05 -15.42 -8.12
N VAL A 181 0.17 -14.39 -7.33
CA VAL A 181 0.82 -14.45 -6.01
C VAL A 181 -0.16 -14.59 -4.84
N GLY A 182 -1.46 -14.70 -5.12
CA GLY A 182 -2.49 -14.98 -4.14
C GLY A 182 -2.83 -13.78 -3.22
N ILE A 183 -2.77 -12.56 -3.77
CA ILE A 183 -3.26 -11.36 -3.09
C ILE A 183 -4.53 -10.90 -3.80
N HIS A 184 -5.61 -10.77 -3.06
CA HIS A 184 -6.94 -10.49 -3.58
C HIS A 184 -7.55 -9.28 -2.89
N LEU A 185 -8.45 -8.57 -3.61
CA LEU A 185 -9.13 -7.39 -3.09
C LEU A 185 -10.65 -7.56 -3.17
N ILE A 186 -11.31 -7.17 -2.10
CA ILE A 186 -12.75 -6.86 -2.09
C ILE A 186 -12.86 -5.38 -1.76
N ILE A 187 -13.34 -4.59 -2.70
CA ILE A 187 -13.58 -3.17 -2.47
C ILE A 187 -15.07 -2.89 -2.44
N ALA A 188 -15.51 -2.16 -1.43
CA ALA A 188 -16.90 -1.84 -1.29
C ALA A 188 -17.14 -0.33 -1.22
N THR A 189 -18.36 0.10 -1.60
CA THR A 189 -18.79 1.49 -1.48
C THR A 189 -20.30 1.62 -1.39
N GLN A 190 -20.75 2.60 -0.60
CA GLN A 190 -22.13 3.02 -0.53
C GLN A 190 -22.44 4.19 -1.49
N ARG A 191 -21.39 4.75 -2.12
CA ARG A 191 -21.48 5.90 -3.04
C ARG A 191 -21.00 5.51 -4.44
N PRO A 192 -21.86 4.84 -5.25
CA PRO A 192 -21.47 4.31 -6.55
C PRO A 192 -21.41 5.41 -7.63
N SER A 193 -20.67 6.49 -7.39
CA SER A 193 -20.43 7.56 -8.37
C SER A 193 -19.26 7.24 -9.28
N VAL A 194 -19.20 7.88 -10.44
CA VAL A 194 -18.11 7.71 -11.42
C VAL A 194 -16.75 8.18 -10.89
N ASN A 195 -16.73 9.07 -9.90
CA ASN A 195 -15.51 9.54 -9.24
C ASN A 195 -14.95 8.52 -8.24
N VAL A 196 -15.77 7.58 -7.79
CA VAL A 196 -15.39 6.50 -6.86
C VAL A 196 -15.15 5.20 -7.62
N ILE A 197 -16.08 4.82 -8.48
CA ILE A 197 -15.99 3.64 -9.35
C ILE A 197 -15.52 4.12 -10.73
N THR A 198 -14.24 4.42 -10.81
CA THR A 198 -13.60 4.94 -12.04
C THR A 198 -13.49 3.88 -13.12
N GLY A 199 -13.13 4.30 -14.33
CA GLY A 199 -12.83 3.39 -15.43
C GLY A 199 -11.69 2.42 -15.09
N THR A 200 -10.67 2.89 -14.40
CA THR A 200 -9.51 2.11 -13.93
C THR A 200 -9.93 1.02 -12.95
N ILE A 201 -10.76 1.37 -11.97
CA ILE A 201 -11.31 0.40 -11.00
C ILE A 201 -12.15 -0.66 -11.74
N LYS A 202 -13.07 -0.24 -12.62
CA LYS A 202 -13.93 -1.18 -13.36
C LYS A 202 -13.17 -2.15 -14.25
N ALA A 203 -12.11 -1.68 -14.90
CA ALA A 203 -11.27 -2.50 -15.78
C ALA A 203 -10.56 -3.63 -15.01
N ASN A 204 -10.24 -3.40 -13.73
CA ASN A 204 -9.48 -4.33 -12.92
C ASN A 204 -10.33 -5.18 -11.95
N PHE A 205 -11.62 -4.83 -11.80
CA PHE A 205 -12.59 -5.56 -10.97
C PHE A 205 -13.70 -6.15 -11.84
N PRO A 206 -13.43 -7.30 -12.47
CA PRO A 206 -14.39 -7.91 -13.39
C PRO A 206 -15.57 -8.60 -12.66
N GLY A 207 -15.36 -9.04 -11.42
CA GLY A 207 -16.42 -9.52 -10.54
C GLY A 207 -17.12 -8.34 -9.85
N ARG A 208 -18.44 -8.20 -10.02
CA ARG A 208 -19.15 -7.06 -9.43
C ARG A 208 -20.47 -7.51 -8.81
N ILE A 209 -20.73 -6.99 -7.63
CA ILE A 209 -22.00 -7.18 -6.93
C ILE A 209 -22.64 -5.81 -6.76
N ALA A 210 -23.86 -5.67 -7.24
CA ALA A 210 -24.70 -4.52 -6.97
C ALA A 210 -25.87 -4.93 -6.09
N PHE A 211 -25.96 -4.34 -4.91
CA PHE A 211 -27.17 -4.32 -4.09
C PHE A 211 -28.11 -3.21 -4.59
N GLN A 212 -29.25 -3.06 -3.94
CA GLN A 212 -30.20 -2.00 -4.28
C GLN A 212 -29.52 -0.63 -4.29
N VAL A 213 -29.79 0.12 -5.35
CA VAL A 213 -29.38 1.53 -5.51
C VAL A 213 -30.60 2.39 -5.80
N THR A 214 -30.49 3.70 -5.58
CA THR A 214 -31.62 4.62 -5.74
C THR A 214 -31.85 4.99 -7.21
N GLN A 215 -30.79 5.09 -8.01
CA GLN A 215 -30.85 5.60 -9.37
C GLN A 215 -30.32 4.60 -10.40
N ARG A 216 -30.88 4.67 -11.62
CA ARG A 216 -30.42 3.87 -12.76
C ARG A 216 -28.96 4.17 -13.16
N VAL A 217 -28.52 5.42 -12.93
CA VAL A 217 -27.14 5.82 -13.19
C VAL A 217 -26.18 5.05 -12.30
N ASP A 218 -26.52 4.84 -11.02
CA ASP A 218 -25.72 4.08 -10.08
C ASP A 218 -25.57 2.61 -10.50
N SER A 219 -26.70 1.98 -10.93
CA SER A 219 -26.66 0.63 -11.48
C SER A 219 -25.73 0.52 -12.68
N ARG A 220 -25.80 1.48 -13.60
CA ARG A 220 -24.93 1.53 -14.77
C ARG A 220 -23.47 1.75 -14.39
N THR A 221 -23.19 2.57 -13.38
CA THR A 221 -21.84 2.81 -12.89
C THR A 221 -21.22 1.53 -12.34
N ILE A 222 -21.99 0.70 -11.61
CA ILE A 222 -21.49 -0.54 -11.02
C ILE A 222 -21.40 -1.66 -12.08
N LEU A 223 -22.49 -1.92 -12.80
CA LEU A 223 -22.67 -3.14 -13.59
C LEU A 223 -22.51 -2.94 -15.11
N ASP A 224 -22.28 -1.70 -15.57
CA ASP A 224 -22.40 -1.30 -16.97
C ASP A 224 -23.80 -1.62 -17.58
N GLY A 225 -24.80 -1.82 -16.72
CA GLY A 225 -26.17 -2.17 -17.04
C GLY A 225 -27.17 -1.66 -16.01
N MET A 226 -28.44 -1.75 -16.32
CA MET A 226 -29.55 -1.39 -15.42
C MET A 226 -30.03 -2.63 -14.65
N GLY A 227 -30.79 -2.41 -13.58
CA GLY A 227 -31.45 -3.46 -12.81
C GLY A 227 -31.26 -3.39 -11.31
N ALA A 228 -30.14 -2.85 -10.83
CA ALA A 228 -29.90 -2.73 -9.38
C ALA A 228 -30.87 -1.74 -8.71
N GLU A 229 -31.42 -0.78 -9.45
CA GLU A 229 -32.47 0.14 -8.99
C GLU A 229 -33.85 -0.53 -8.75
N THR A 230 -34.02 -1.73 -9.27
CA THR A 230 -35.28 -2.50 -9.12
C THR A 230 -35.21 -3.57 -8.04
N LEU A 231 -34.04 -3.71 -7.39
CA LEU A 231 -33.87 -4.66 -6.29
C LEU A 231 -34.68 -4.22 -5.06
N ILE A 232 -35.04 -5.18 -4.24
CA ILE A 232 -35.92 -4.95 -3.08
C ILE A 232 -35.18 -4.63 -1.78
N GLY A 233 -33.83 -4.62 -1.82
CA GLY A 233 -32.97 -4.40 -0.63
C GLY A 233 -32.81 -5.65 0.22
N LYS A 234 -32.31 -5.48 1.46
CA LYS A 234 -32.12 -6.57 2.44
C LYS A 234 -31.35 -7.77 1.89
N GLY A 235 -30.30 -7.50 1.11
CA GLY A 235 -29.44 -8.54 0.55
C GLY A 235 -29.84 -9.05 -0.84
N ASP A 236 -30.91 -8.52 -1.45
CA ASP A 236 -31.22 -8.77 -2.85
C ASP A 236 -30.16 -8.10 -3.73
N MET A 237 -29.50 -8.87 -4.59
CA MET A 237 -28.32 -8.42 -5.34
C MET A 237 -28.30 -8.92 -6.77
N LEU A 238 -27.56 -8.20 -7.61
CA LEU A 238 -27.13 -8.64 -8.93
C LEU A 238 -25.63 -8.92 -8.92
N PHE A 239 -25.23 -10.12 -9.24
CA PHE A 239 -23.83 -10.51 -9.39
C PHE A 239 -23.47 -10.61 -10.88
N LEU A 240 -22.50 -9.79 -11.31
CA LEU A 240 -21.88 -9.90 -12.63
C LEU A 240 -20.76 -10.92 -12.55
N ASN A 241 -21.00 -12.09 -13.11
CA ASN A 241 -20.01 -13.16 -13.13
C ASN A 241 -19.02 -12.93 -14.29
N PRO A 242 -17.72 -12.67 -14.02
CA PRO A 242 -16.75 -12.37 -15.08
C PRO A 242 -16.46 -13.55 -16.01
N ARG A 243 -16.72 -14.80 -15.57
CA ARG A 243 -16.52 -15.99 -16.39
C ARG A 243 -17.57 -16.19 -17.47
N THR A 244 -18.79 -15.73 -17.20
CA THR A 244 -19.93 -15.90 -18.10
C THR A 244 -20.42 -14.58 -18.68
N SER A 245 -19.97 -13.46 -18.14
CA SER A 245 -20.46 -12.10 -18.44
C SER A 245 -21.98 -11.95 -18.25
N LYS A 246 -22.58 -12.80 -17.42
CA LYS A 246 -24.01 -12.78 -17.15
C LYS A 246 -24.31 -12.22 -15.78
N LEU A 247 -25.37 -11.45 -15.69
CA LEU A 247 -25.95 -11.01 -14.43
C LEU A 247 -26.76 -12.17 -13.82
N VAL A 248 -26.48 -12.47 -12.56
CA VAL A 248 -27.19 -13.45 -11.75
C VAL A 248 -27.84 -12.73 -10.59
N ARG A 249 -29.19 -12.75 -10.51
CA ARG A 249 -29.91 -12.26 -9.34
C ARG A 249 -29.81 -13.29 -8.22
N ALA A 250 -29.50 -12.84 -7.03
CA ALA A 250 -29.36 -13.71 -5.87
C ALA A 250 -29.76 -12.97 -4.59
N GLN A 251 -30.13 -13.75 -3.59
CA GLN A 251 -30.29 -13.28 -2.22
C GLN A 251 -29.00 -13.53 -1.47
N GLY A 252 -28.41 -12.48 -0.91
CA GLY A 252 -27.20 -12.55 -0.07
C GLY A 252 -27.40 -13.42 1.16
N ALA A 253 -26.36 -14.13 1.54
CA ALA A 253 -26.34 -14.85 2.81
C ALA A 253 -26.47 -13.84 3.97
N TYR A 254 -27.24 -14.22 4.97
CA TYR A 254 -27.41 -13.44 6.19
C TYR A 254 -26.66 -14.11 7.33
N ILE A 255 -25.94 -13.30 8.10
CA ILE A 255 -25.39 -13.67 9.39
C ILE A 255 -25.76 -12.59 10.40
N GLY A 256 -26.19 -13.00 11.59
CA GLY A 256 -26.46 -12.07 12.69
C GLY A 256 -25.14 -11.60 13.33
N ASP A 257 -25.17 -10.41 13.95
CA ASP A 257 -23.98 -9.84 14.61
C ASP A 257 -23.50 -10.73 15.78
N ASP A 258 -24.45 -11.33 16.51
CA ASP A 258 -24.13 -12.26 17.61
C ASP A 258 -23.46 -13.55 17.09
N ASP A 259 -23.90 -14.08 15.96
CA ASP A 259 -23.32 -15.28 15.36
C ASP A 259 -21.90 -14.99 14.84
N ALA A 260 -21.72 -13.85 14.16
CA ALA A 260 -20.41 -13.41 13.70
C ALA A 260 -19.46 -13.21 14.88
N LYS A 261 -19.94 -12.61 15.97
CA LYS A 261 -19.17 -12.41 17.19
C LYS A 261 -18.76 -13.73 17.83
N GLN A 262 -19.66 -14.71 17.92
CA GLN A 262 -19.33 -16.04 18.47
C GLN A 262 -18.19 -16.72 17.67
N VAL A 263 -18.21 -16.63 16.33
CA VAL A 263 -17.15 -17.20 15.48
C VAL A 263 -15.81 -16.47 15.73
N VAL A 264 -15.85 -15.14 15.79
CA VAL A 264 -14.67 -14.31 16.04
C VAL A 264 -14.07 -14.61 17.42
N ASP A 265 -14.88 -14.62 18.47
CA ASP A 265 -14.44 -14.90 19.85
C ASP A 265 -13.87 -16.31 19.96
N TYR A 266 -14.48 -17.30 19.30
CA TYR A 266 -13.94 -18.66 19.26
C TYR A 266 -12.52 -18.72 18.65
N ILE A 267 -12.29 -17.99 17.55
CA ILE A 267 -11.00 -17.96 16.87
C ILE A 267 -9.95 -17.19 17.69
N ARG A 268 -10.32 -16.06 18.31
CA ARG A 268 -9.43 -15.28 19.20
C ARG A 268 -8.93 -16.09 20.37
N ASN A 269 -9.78 -16.97 20.92
CA ASN A 269 -9.41 -17.83 22.05
C ASN A 269 -8.42 -18.92 21.67
N GLN A 270 -8.24 -19.23 20.37
CA GLN A 270 -7.30 -20.26 19.92
C GLN A 270 -5.87 -19.73 19.77
N SER A 271 -5.69 -18.51 19.29
CA SER A 271 -4.37 -17.90 19.13
C SER A 271 -4.44 -16.38 19.07
N LYS A 272 -3.38 -15.72 19.55
CA LYS A 272 -3.25 -14.27 19.46
C LYS A 272 -2.79 -13.86 18.05
N PRO A 273 -3.13 -12.65 17.60
CA PRO A 273 -2.62 -12.12 16.34
C PRO A 273 -1.10 -11.97 16.38
N ILE A 274 -0.46 -12.37 15.29
CA ILE A 274 0.96 -12.09 15.04
C ILE A 274 1.00 -11.07 13.89
N TYR A 275 1.09 -9.81 14.26
CA TYR A 275 1.19 -8.71 13.30
C TYR A 275 2.58 -8.67 12.67
N ILE A 276 2.65 -8.19 11.43
CA ILE A 276 3.92 -7.99 10.74
C ILE A 276 4.52 -6.67 11.24
N GLN A 277 5.61 -6.76 12.02
CA GLN A 277 6.27 -5.62 12.66
C GLN A 277 6.64 -4.53 11.67
N GLU A 278 7.22 -4.91 10.53
CA GLU A 278 7.59 -3.97 9.46
C GLU A 278 6.43 -3.05 9.02
N VAL A 279 5.21 -3.58 8.99
CA VAL A 279 4.02 -2.80 8.62
C VAL A 279 3.57 -1.93 9.78
N GLN A 280 3.60 -2.47 11.01
CA GLN A 280 3.26 -1.70 12.20
C GLN A 280 4.19 -0.50 12.38
N ASP A 281 5.50 -0.70 12.24
CA ASP A 281 6.49 0.37 12.39
C ASP A 281 6.29 1.47 11.36
N ARG A 282 5.99 1.12 10.12
CA ARG A 282 5.66 2.10 9.06
C ARG A 282 4.35 2.85 9.32
N LEU A 283 3.36 2.17 9.89
CA LEU A 283 2.09 2.79 10.26
C LEU A 283 2.23 3.68 11.51
N ALA A 284 3.13 3.34 12.44
CA ALA A 284 3.43 4.11 13.64
C ALA A 284 4.30 5.35 13.33
N ALA A 285 5.32 5.22 12.49
CA ALA A 285 6.20 6.33 12.09
C ALA A 285 5.41 7.50 11.46
N SER A 286 4.29 7.22 10.78
CA SER A 286 3.39 8.25 10.26
C SER A 286 2.62 9.01 11.35
N GLU A 287 2.57 8.53 12.60
CA GLU A 287 1.95 9.21 13.74
C GLU A 287 2.94 10.17 14.43
N GLU A 288 4.22 9.84 14.45
CA GLU A 288 5.26 10.67 15.09
C GLU A 288 5.55 11.92 14.25
N ASP A 289 5.51 11.83 12.92
CA ASP A 289 5.64 12.99 12.01
C ASP A 289 4.48 14.00 12.15
N GLU A 290 3.31 13.60 12.68
CA GLU A 290 2.18 14.49 12.94
C GLU A 290 2.21 15.12 14.34
N ALA A 291 2.83 14.48 15.33
CA ALA A 291 2.89 14.99 16.69
C ALA A 291 3.89 16.17 16.84
N ASP A 292 4.89 16.27 15.97
CA ASP A 292 5.93 17.31 15.96
C ASP A 292 5.63 18.48 14.98
N GLY A 293 4.56 18.40 14.18
CA GLY A 293 4.20 19.29 13.09
C GLY A 293 3.19 20.40 13.40
N GLY A 294 3.18 20.94 14.61
CA GLY A 294 2.38 22.12 14.96
C GLY A 294 3.04 23.44 14.51
N GLY A 295 3.16 23.73 13.23
CA GLY A 295 3.65 25.02 12.77
C GLY A 295 3.98 25.12 11.28
N ASN A 296 3.06 25.73 10.58
CA ASN A 296 3.21 26.49 9.34
C ASN A 296 3.43 25.74 8.00
N GLY A 297 2.47 26.01 7.11
CA GLY A 297 2.27 25.40 5.82
C GLY A 297 3.42 25.48 4.83
N GLY A 298 3.52 24.41 4.06
CA GLY A 298 4.35 24.29 2.87
C GLY A 298 4.34 22.85 2.40
N ALA A 299 3.41 22.49 1.51
CA ALA A 299 3.42 21.22 0.82
C ALA A 299 4.73 21.03 0.07
N ASP A 300 5.53 20.01 0.44
CA ASP A 300 6.15 19.08 -0.50
C ASP A 300 6.93 17.98 0.26
N GLY A 301 6.52 16.76 0.05
CA GLY A 301 7.24 15.51 -0.03
C GLY A 301 8.50 15.27 0.82
N ALA A 302 8.36 15.01 2.12
CA ALA A 302 9.40 14.31 2.86
C ALA A 302 9.20 12.79 2.73
N MET A 303 9.86 12.18 1.75
CA MET A 303 10.10 10.74 1.73
C MET A 303 11.22 10.43 2.74
N GLY A 304 10.85 9.63 3.75
CA GLY A 304 11.69 9.19 4.83
C GLY A 304 13.04 8.63 4.40
N ALA A 305 14.00 8.93 5.23
CA ALA A 305 15.31 8.33 5.21
C ALA A 305 15.20 6.82 5.44
N SER A 306 15.45 6.03 4.45
CA SER A 306 15.81 4.63 4.56
C SER A 306 17.14 4.44 3.85
N GLU A 307 18.14 4.03 4.64
CA GLU A 307 19.33 3.25 4.31
C GLU A 307 19.97 3.46 2.92
N GLU A 308 21.24 3.72 2.95
CA GLU A 308 22.25 3.72 1.92
C GLU A 308 21.97 2.77 0.74
N ALA A 309 21.05 3.14 -0.13
CA ALA A 309 21.10 2.67 -1.50
C ALA A 309 21.84 3.75 -2.28
N ASP A 310 23.08 3.47 -2.66
CA ASP A 310 23.82 4.27 -3.62
C ASP A 310 22.89 4.51 -4.82
N ASP A 311 22.48 5.77 -5.01
CA ASP A 311 21.78 6.14 -6.25
C ASP A 311 22.77 5.92 -7.38
N ASP A 312 22.44 5.09 -8.36
CA ASP A 312 23.30 4.77 -9.51
C ASP A 312 23.88 6.02 -10.19
N LEU A 313 23.27 7.17 -9.99
CA LEU A 313 23.72 8.46 -10.50
C LEU A 313 24.64 9.23 -9.53
N TYR A 314 24.88 8.72 -8.31
CA TYR A 314 25.69 9.45 -7.32
C TYR A 314 27.15 9.60 -7.80
N ALA A 315 27.80 8.53 -8.23
CA ALA A 315 29.17 8.57 -8.73
C ALA A 315 29.31 9.44 -10.00
N PRO A 316 28.41 9.32 -11.02
CA PRO A 316 28.41 10.24 -12.16
C PRO A 316 28.15 11.71 -11.78
N ALA A 317 27.30 11.97 -10.78
CA ALA A 317 27.00 13.31 -10.30
C ALA A 317 28.19 13.94 -9.59
N LEU A 318 28.91 13.16 -8.80
CA LEU A 318 30.15 13.58 -8.16
C LEU A 318 31.24 13.95 -9.20
N ASP A 319 31.39 13.13 -10.24
CA ASP A 319 32.31 13.39 -11.35
C ASP A 319 31.95 14.65 -12.14
N LEU A 320 30.67 14.92 -12.30
CA LEU A 320 30.21 16.16 -12.93
C LEU A 320 30.60 17.39 -12.10
N VAL A 321 30.36 17.35 -10.77
CA VAL A 321 30.72 18.43 -9.85
C VAL A 321 32.23 18.64 -9.85
N ARG A 322 33.02 17.57 -9.88
CA ARG A 322 34.50 17.63 -10.02
C ARG A 322 34.93 18.36 -11.28
N ARG A 323 34.41 17.95 -12.44
CA ARG A 323 34.81 18.56 -13.74
C ARG A 323 34.33 19.99 -13.89
N THR A 324 33.12 20.30 -13.40
CA THR A 324 32.56 21.65 -13.60
C THR A 324 32.92 22.62 -12.50
N LYS A 325 33.46 22.15 -11.38
CA LYS A 325 33.75 22.90 -10.14
C LYS A 325 32.52 23.71 -9.69
N ARG A 326 31.33 23.19 -9.95
CA ARG A 326 30.07 23.86 -9.66
C ARG A 326 29.01 22.89 -9.14
N ALA A 327 28.65 23.04 -7.86
CA ALA A 327 27.68 22.21 -7.18
C ALA A 327 26.31 22.89 -7.20
N SER A 328 25.47 22.62 -8.21
CA SER A 328 24.10 23.13 -8.27
C SER A 328 23.10 22.09 -8.77
N THR A 329 21.90 22.09 -8.16
CA THR A 329 20.79 21.20 -8.55
C THR A 329 20.42 21.36 -10.01
N SER A 330 20.42 22.58 -10.54
CA SER A 330 20.10 22.84 -11.95
C SER A 330 21.13 22.31 -12.93
N SER A 331 22.40 22.16 -12.53
CA SER A 331 23.45 21.52 -13.33
C SER A 331 23.25 20.01 -13.43
N LEU A 332 22.88 19.35 -12.30
CA LEU A 332 22.57 17.94 -12.25
C LEU A 332 21.31 17.61 -13.05
N GLN A 333 20.25 18.43 -12.92
CA GLN A 333 19.03 18.26 -13.69
C GLN A 333 19.29 18.26 -15.21
N ARG A 334 20.06 19.22 -15.69
CA ARG A 334 20.37 19.35 -17.12
C ARG A 334 21.28 18.24 -17.63
N ALA A 335 22.29 17.86 -16.84
CA ALA A 335 23.24 16.85 -17.26
C ALA A 335 22.64 15.44 -17.31
N PHE A 336 21.83 15.09 -16.32
CA PHE A 336 21.25 13.73 -16.19
C PHE A 336 19.78 13.64 -16.62
N ARG A 337 19.15 14.76 -17.03
CA ARG A 337 17.73 14.84 -17.39
C ARG A 337 16.81 14.30 -16.30
N ILE A 338 17.11 14.62 -15.04
CA ILE A 338 16.36 14.20 -13.86
C ILE A 338 15.50 15.33 -13.29
N GLY A 339 14.45 14.98 -12.55
CA GLY A 339 13.61 15.95 -11.85
C GLY A 339 14.35 16.66 -10.70
N TYR A 340 13.80 17.81 -10.26
CA TYR A 340 14.37 18.61 -9.16
C TYR A 340 14.58 17.80 -7.89
N THR A 341 13.61 17.01 -7.48
CA THR A 341 13.66 16.21 -6.24
C THR A 341 14.84 15.23 -6.22
N ARG A 342 15.11 14.52 -7.33
CA ARG A 342 16.24 13.60 -7.42
C ARG A 342 17.57 14.33 -7.46
N ALA A 343 17.66 15.48 -8.14
CA ALA A 343 18.85 16.30 -8.18
C ALA A 343 19.16 16.93 -6.81
N ALA A 344 18.14 17.38 -6.07
CA ALA A 344 18.28 17.89 -4.70
C ALA A 344 18.79 16.79 -3.75
N ARG A 345 18.21 15.58 -3.82
CA ARG A 345 18.67 14.43 -3.02
C ARG A 345 20.13 14.08 -3.27
N LEU A 346 20.61 14.07 -4.51
CA LEU A 346 22.02 13.85 -4.82
C LEU A 346 22.92 14.93 -4.19
N MET A 347 22.48 16.20 -4.19
CA MET A 347 23.19 17.30 -3.54
C MET A 347 23.21 17.16 -2.01
N ASP A 348 22.11 16.68 -1.42
CA ASP A 348 22.02 16.45 0.03
C ASP A 348 22.89 15.26 0.45
N MET A 349 22.97 14.19 -0.35
CA MET A 349 23.92 13.09 -0.14
C MET A 349 25.38 13.57 -0.21
N MET A 350 25.72 14.48 -1.10
CA MET A 350 27.05 15.09 -1.16
C MET A 350 27.33 15.97 0.06
N GLN A 351 26.31 16.67 0.58
CA GLN A 351 26.43 17.46 1.81
C GLN A 351 26.59 16.55 3.04
N ALA A 352 25.83 15.49 3.18
CA ALA A 352 25.95 14.53 4.27
C ALA A 352 27.34 13.86 4.33
N ARG A 353 27.97 13.68 3.16
CA ARG A 353 29.34 13.17 3.04
C ARG A 353 30.42 14.28 3.12
N GLY A 354 30.03 15.52 3.44
CA GLY A 354 30.96 16.64 3.64
C GLY A 354 31.64 17.15 2.36
N ILE A 355 31.10 16.85 1.19
CA ILE A 355 31.69 17.23 -0.11
C ILE A 355 31.28 18.66 -0.50
N VAL A 356 30.02 19.02 -0.19
CA VAL A 356 29.45 20.35 -0.47
C VAL A 356 28.85 20.95 0.79
N GLY A 357 28.84 22.28 0.87
CA GLY A 357 28.27 23.04 1.96
C GLY A 357 26.73 23.10 1.93
N PRO A 358 26.11 23.73 2.96
CA PRO A 358 24.67 23.92 3.04
C PRO A 358 24.14 24.81 1.90
N PRO A 359 22.85 24.72 1.58
CA PRO A 359 22.25 25.53 0.51
C PRO A 359 22.22 27.02 0.88
N HIS A 360 22.64 27.86 -0.05
CA HIS A 360 22.54 29.32 0.04
C HIS A 360 21.61 29.86 -1.07
N GLY A 361 20.31 29.77 -0.85
CA GLY A 361 19.31 30.27 -1.81
C GLY A 361 19.38 29.57 -3.18
N SER A 362 19.46 30.36 -4.26
CA SER A 362 19.55 29.85 -5.64
C SER A 362 20.97 29.66 -6.16
N ASP A 363 21.97 30.02 -5.38
CA ASP A 363 23.36 29.94 -5.78
C ASP A 363 23.94 28.52 -5.69
N PRO A 364 24.98 28.18 -6.46
CA PRO A 364 25.69 26.92 -6.33
C PRO A 364 26.25 26.75 -4.91
N ARG A 365 26.12 25.55 -4.32
CA ARG A 365 26.68 25.23 -3.01
C ARG A 365 28.22 25.28 -3.07
N GLU A 366 28.85 25.68 -1.96
CA GLU A 366 30.30 25.68 -1.82
C GLU A 366 30.84 24.24 -1.81
N ILE A 367 31.99 24.02 -2.48
CA ILE A 367 32.64 22.71 -2.50
C ILE A 367 33.68 22.73 -1.36
N LEU A 368 33.50 21.84 -0.37
CA LEU A 368 34.27 21.82 0.87
C LEU A 368 35.54 20.97 0.78
N ILE A 369 35.64 20.06 -0.19
CA ILE A 369 36.77 19.16 -0.40
C ILE A 369 37.41 19.49 -1.73
N ASP A 370 38.76 19.59 -1.75
CA ASP A 370 39.49 19.64 -3.01
C ASP A 370 39.36 18.28 -3.71
N LEU A 371 38.63 18.29 -4.82
CA LEU A 371 38.23 17.10 -5.55
C LEU A 371 39.41 16.42 -6.28
N ASP A 372 40.60 17.02 -6.25
CA ASP A 372 41.81 16.50 -6.86
C ASP A 372 42.77 15.84 -5.82
N GLY A 373 42.34 15.73 -4.54
CA GLY A 373 43.02 14.92 -3.52
C GLY A 373 43.95 15.68 -2.55
N GLU A 374 44.01 17.01 -2.62
CA GLU A 374 44.72 17.85 -1.62
C GLU A 374 43.70 18.63 -0.78
N ILE A 375 43.79 18.52 0.53
CA ILE A 375 42.92 19.25 1.49
C ILE A 375 43.38 20.72 1.47
N PRO A 376 42.54 21.71 1.17
CA PRO A 376 42.87 23.11 1.34
C PRO A 376 43.03 23.41 2.84
N ASN A 377 44.22 23.73 3.26
CA ASN A 377 44.54 24.17 4.61
C ASN A 377 44.12 25.63 4.77
N ASN A 378 42.84 25.90 4.97
CA ASN A 378 42.30 27.22 5.31
C ASN A 378 41.39 27.14 6.53
N ALA A 379 42.00 26.69 7.64
CA ALA A 379 41.48 26.93 8.99
C ALA A 379 42.33 28.05 9.61
N GLU A 380 42.25 29.27 9.10
CA GLU A 380 42.54 30.46 9.89
C GLU A 380 41.19 31.03 10.39
N PRO A 381 41.05 31.23 11.72
CA PRO A 381 39.91 31.93 12.27
C PRO A 381 40.04 33.40 11.85
N ARG A 382 39.07 33.88 11.09
CA ARG A 382 38.92 35.32 10.82
C ARG A 382 38.70 36.00 12.15
N GLY A 383 39.74 36.76 12.57
CA GLY A 383 39.75 37.62 13.72
C GLY A 383 38.57 38.60 13.70
N GLU A 384 38.08 38.86 14.88
CA GLU A 384 37.13 39.92 15.21
C GLU A 384 37.60 41.24 14.58
N ALA A 385 36.73 41.88 13.81
CA ALA A 385 36.89 43.23 13.37
C ALA A 385 36.68 44.18 14.57
N PRO A 386 37.54 45.20 14.76
CA PRO A 386 37.42 46.11 15.91
C PRO A 386 36.20 47.04 15.75
N ASP A 387 35.56 47.25 16.88
CA ASP A 387 34.53 48.22 17.18
C ASP A 387 34.82 49.60 16.53
N ALA A 388 33.93 50.01 15.62
CA ALA A 388 33.90 51.39 15.15
C ALA A 388 32.90 52.17 15.99
N ALA A 389 33.43 53.10 16.76
CA ALA A 389 32.72 54.08 17.55
C ALA A 389 31.74 54.94 16.71
N PRO A 390 30.59 55.35 17.27
CA PRO A 390 29.63 56.19 16.56
C PRO A 390 30.13 57.64 16.49
N PRO A 391 29.83 58.43 15.42
CA PRO A 391 30.11 59.83 15.37
C PRO A 391 29.12 60.62 16.23
N GLU A 392 29.67 61.46 17.09
CA GLU A 392 28.96 62.49 17.85
C GLU A 392 28.47 63.58 16.89
N GLY A 393 27.28 64.10 17.21
CA GLY A 393 26.93 65.49 17.05
C GLY A 393 26.18 65.94 15.81
N ALA A 394 24.90 66.15 15.93
CA ALA A 394 24.23 67.36 15.44
C ALA A 394 22.86 67.52 16.12
N ASP A 395 22.68 68.67 16.69
CA ASP A 395 21.67 69.24 17.54
C ASP A 395 20.33 69.50 16.81
N PRO A 396 19.19 69.55 17.50
CA PRO A 396 17.88 69.72 16.94
C PRO A 396 17.48 71.16 16.81
N ALA A 397 16.95 71.56 15.70
CA ALA A 397 16.02 72.67 15.58
C ALA A 397 15.33 72.79 14.21
N GLU A 398 14.06 73.13 14.30
CA GLU A 398 13.19 73.78 13.32
C GLU A 398 12.62 72.97 12.14
N ARG A 399 11.41 72.55 12.22
CA ARG A 399 10.05 73.07 12.01
C ARG A 399 9.09 71.91 11.82
#